data_eb739587c7347f4c366db2112b274f25
#
_entry.id   eb739587c7347f4c366db2112b274f25
#
_cell.length_a   1.000
_cell.length_b   1.000
_cell.length_c   1.000
_cell.angle_alpha   90.00
_cell.angle_beta   90.00
_cell.angle_gamma   90.00
#
_symmetry.space_group_name_H-M   'P 1'
#
loop_
_entity.id
_entity.type
_entity.pdbx_description
1 polymer ?
#
loop_
_entity_poly.entity_id
_entity_poly.type
_entity_poly.pdbx_seq_one_letter_code
_entity_poly.pdbx_strand_id
1 'polypeptide(L)'
;MGRKNNSGLFQISHDTSHVVDEIVDQGRKSIGKDLVDPNIVSEMRNKKLKFSEKDLVFTAKDTKKNLIWLEKGNENAGLAHIVHQNHDRDFVQMHHVAGGDLVSHLYRIVTEGTIINEKPRYMGGIQVGVSRRYCYHGKYYSVFGVGDDGFIVTAHPERK
;
A
#
# COMPACT_ATOMS: atom_id res chain seq x y z
N MET A 1 -14.65 1.34 32.09
CA MET A 1 -14.66 1.66 31.33
C MET A 1 -14.48 2.09 30.98
N GLY A 2 -14.18 1.98 31.06
CA GLY A 2 -14.18 2.40 30.21
C GLY A 2 -13.76 2.84 29.96
N ARG A 3 -13.75 2.69 30.12
CA ARG A 3 -13.53 3.04 29.47
C ARG A 3 -13.63 3.46 28.89
N LYS A 4 -13.66 3.43 28.68
CA LYS A 4 -13.78 3.70 27.74
C LYS A 4 -13.95 4.24 27.18
N ASN A 5 -13.81 4.44 27.14
CA ASN A 5 -13.96 4.90 26.29
C ASN A 5 -13.72 5.59 25.82
N ASN A 6 -13.55 5.81 25.80
CA ASN A 6 -13.30 6.20 25.17
C ASN A 6 -12.97 6.76 24.53
N SER A 7 -12.39 7.66 24.84
CA SER A 7 -12.20 7.95 23.88
C SER A 7 -11.69 7.49 22.70
N GLY A 8 -11.82 7.91 21.86
CA GLY A 8 -11.87 7.18 20.61
C GLY A 8 -10.65 7.32 19.77
N LEU A 9 -10.05 8.50 19.63
CA LEU A 9 -8.88 8.74 18.79
C LEU A 9 -7.68 7.88 19.16
N PHE A 10 -7.42 7.77 20.42
CA PHE A 10 -6.32 6.97 20.89
C PHE A 10 -6.54 5.50 20.56
N GLN A 11 -7.75 5.04 20.76
CA GLN A 11 -8.09 3.64 20.49
C GLN A 11 -8.08 3.33 18.99
N ILE A 12 -8.48 4.29 18.16
CA ILE A 12 -8.46 4.11 16.71
C ILE A 12 -7.01 3.87 16.22
N SER A 13 -6.08 4.65 16.73
CA SER A 13 -4.68 4.48 16.35
C SER A 13 -4.13 3.13 16.79
N HIS A 14 -4.48 2.70 17.99
CA HIS A 14 -4.07 1.40 18.51
C HIS A 14 -4.70 0.25 17.71
N ASP A 15 -5.98 0.39 17.41
CA ASP A 15 -6.69 -0.61 16.61
C ASP A 15 -6.13 -0.72 15.21
N THR A 16 -5.71 0.40 14.62
CA THR A 16 -5.11 0.41 13.29
C THR A 16 -3.84 -0.43 13.26
N SER A 17 -2.99 -0.31 14.27
CA SER A 17 -1.76 -1.09 14.34
C SER A 17 -2.05 -2.60 14.35
N HIS A 18 -3.03 -3.02 15.13
CA HIS A 18 -3.43 -4.41 15.21
C HIS A 18 -3.99 -4.92 13.87
N VAL A 19 -4.83 -4.12 13.25
CA VAL A 19 -5.44 -4.46 11.97
C VAL A 19 -4.36 -4.59 10.88
N VAL A 20 -3.36 -3.70 10.89
CA VAL A 20 -2.27 -3.75 9.91
C VAL A 20 -1.54 -5.09 10.00
N ASP A 21 -1.21 -5.53 11.20
CA ASP A 21 -0.49 -6.81 11.37
C ASP A 21 -1.33 -7.99 10.87
N GLU A 22 -2.62 -7.99 11.14
CA GLU A 22 -3.51 -9.05 10.66
C GLU A 22 -3.59 -9.08 9.13
N ILE A 23 -3.70 -7.90 8.52
CA ILE A 23 -3.79 -7.80 7.06
C ILE A 23 -2.50 -8.27 6.41
N VAL A 24 -1.34 -7.96 6.99
CA VAL A 24 -0.06 -8.44 6.46
C VAL A 24 0.02 -9.95 6.51
N ASP A 25 -0.35 -10.54 7.65
CA ASP A 25 -0.32 -11.99 7.79
C ASP A 25 -1.27 -12.67 6.81
N GLN A 26 -2.46 -12.12 6.64
CA GLN A 26 -3.43 -12.68 5.71
C GLN A 26 -2.93 -12.59 4.27
N GLY A 27 -2.26 -11.50 3.92
CA GLY A 27 -1.69 -11.33 2.58
C GLY A 27 -0.65 -12.39 2.27
N ARG A 28 0.22 -12.70 3.22
CA ARG A 28 1.23 -13.75 3.06
C ARG A 28 0.58 -15.10 2.84
N LYS A 29 -0.47 -15.41 3.59
CA LYS A 29 -1.20 -16.67 3.43
C LYS A 29 -1.89 -16.75 2.08
N SER A 30 -2.51 -15.67 1.64
CA SER A 30 -3.25 -15.65 0.37
C SER A 30 -2.34 -15.85 -0.83
N ILE A 31 -1.17 -15.25 -0.82
CA ILE A 31 -0.21 -15.41 -1.92
C ILE A 31 0.55 -16.74 -1.79
N GLY A 32 0.74 -17.24 -0.57
CA GLY A 32 1.42 -18.50 -0.34
C GLY A 32 2.93 -18.41 -0.37
N LYS A 33 3.49 -17.20 -0.29
CA LYS A 33 4.92 -16.99 -0.26
C LYS A 33 5.23 -15.68 0.45
N ASP A 34 6.49 -15.49 0.79
CA ASP A 34 6.94 -14.24 1.35
C ASP A 34 6.87 -13.17 0.25
N LEU A 35 6.24 -12.05 0.57
CA LEU A 35 6.06 -10.96 -0.38
C LEU A 35 7.26 -10.00 -0.42
N VAL A 36 8.22 -10.18 0.47
CA VAL A 36 9.45 -9.37 0.49
C VAL A 36 10.54 -10.18 -0.21
N ASP A 37 10.89 -9.74 -1.42
CA ASP A 37 11.87 -10.43 -2.26
C ASP A 37 13.29 -9.97 -1.88
N PRO A 38 14.16 -10.88 -1.39
CA PRO A 38 15.52 -10.48 -1.00
C PRO A 38 16.32 -9.84 -2.13
N ASN A 39 16.08 -10.24 -3.36
CA ASN A 39 16.79 -9.67 -4.50
C ASN A 39 16.40 -8.22 -4.74
N ILE A 40 15.12 -7.91 -4.55
CA ILE A 40 14.63 -6.54 -4.67
C ILE A 40 15.16 -5.71 -3.51
N VAL A 41 15.18 -6.26 -2.29
CA VAL A 41 15.74 -5.55 -1.14
C VAL A 41 17.21 -5.20 -1.38
N SER A 42 17.98 -6.14 -1.95
CA SER A 42 19.37 -5.85 -2.30
C SER A 42 19.49 -4.71 -3.29
N GLU A 43 18.61 -4.70 -4.30
CA GLU A 43 18.59 -3.61 -5.26
C GLU A 43 18.27 -2.28 -4.58
N MET A 44 17.32 -2.26 -3.66
CA MET A 44 16.96 -1.06 -2.91
C MET A 44 18.15 -0.53 -2.10
N ARG A 45 18.89 -1.43 -1.46
CA ARG A 45 20.10 -1.03 -0.71
C ARG A 45 21.16 -0.48 -1.65
N ASN A 46 21.37 -1.13 -2.78
CA ASN A 46 22.38 -0.70 -3.74
C ASN A 46 22.06 0.68 -4.31
N LYS A 47 20.78 0.99 -4.47
CA LYS A 47 20.34 2.30 -4.94
C LYS A 47 20.29 3.33 -3.83
N LYS A 48 20.57 2.92 -2.60
CA LYS A 48 20.58 3.78 -1.42
C LYS A 48 19.24 4.45 -1.17
N LEU A 49 18.16 3.71 -1.41
CA LEU A 49 16.81 4.19 -1.16
C LEU A 49 16.54 4.22 0.33
N LYS A 50 15.68 5.16 0.75
CA LYS A 50 15.27 5.25 2.15
C LYS A 50 14.08 4.32 2.38
N PHE A 51 14.28 3.28 3.16
CA PHE A 51 13.19 2.37 3.51
C PHE A 51 13.48 1.73 4.86
N SER A 52 12.42 1.25 5.50
CA SER A 52 12.51 0.55 6.77
C SER A 52 12.34 -0.94 6.51
N GLU A 53 13.45 -1.66 6.50
CA GLU A 53 13.42 -3.08 6.12
C GLU A 53 12.52 -3.91 7.02
N LYS A 54 12.53 -3.64 8.32
CA LYS A 54 11.70 -4.39 9.27
C LYS A 54 10.20 -4.14 9.08
N ASP A 55 9.84 -3.04 8.43
CA ASP A 55 8.45 -2.67 8.23
C ASP A 55 7.94 -3.02 6.83
N LEU A 56 8.75 -3.65 6.00
CA LEU A 56 8.35 -4.01 4.65
C LEU A 56 7.18 -4.99 4.66
N VAL A 57 6.15 -4.66 3.88
CA VAL A 57 4.99 -5.52 3.66
C VAL A 57 5.18 -6.30 2.38
N PHE A 58 5.54 -5.61 1.29
CA PHE A 58 5.95 -6.28 0.07
C PHE A 58 6.93 -5.42 -0.72
N THR A 59 7.69 -6.09 -1.58
CA THR A 59 8.52 -5.48 -2.60
C THR A 59 8.11 -6.08 -3.93
N ALA A 60 8.09 -5.26 -4.98
CA ALA A 60 7.57 -5.71 -6.26
C ALA A 60 8.15 -4.89 -7.40
N LYS A 61 7.94 -5.40 -8.62
CA LYS A 61 8.16 -4.63 -9.83
C LYS A 61 6.87 -4.67 -10.64
N ASP A 62 6.48 -3.53 -11.16
CA ASP A 62 5.26 -3.44 -11.95
C ASP A 62 5.53 -3.93 -13.39
N THR A 63 4.50 -3.84 -14.25
CA THR A 63 4.62 -4.33 -15.63
C THR A 63 5.61 -3.53 -16.47
N LYS A 64 5.98 -2.34 -16.03
CA LYS A 64 7.03 -1.54 -16.67
C LYS A 64 8.37 -1.70 -15.96
N LYS A 65 8.47 -2.63 -15.02
CA LYS A 65 9.67 -2.94 -14.24
C LYS A 65 10.10 -1.84 -13.30
N ASN A 66 9.18 -0.95 -12.93
CA ASN A 66 9.43 0.02 -11.88
C ASN A 66 9.42 -0.68 -10.53
N LEU A 67 10.38 -0.31 -9.69
CA LEU A 67 10.43 -0.84 -8.33
C LEU A 67 9.35 -0.18 -7.49
N ILE A 68 8.61 -0.98 -6.73
CA ILE A 68 7.52 -0.50 -5.88
C ILE A 68 7.56 -1.28 -4.57
N TRP A 69 7.36 -0.59 -3.44
CA TRP A 69 7.27 -1.29 -2.17
C TRP A 69 6.25 -0.65 -1.25
N LEU A 70 5.72 -1.47 -0.35
CA LEU A 70 4.78 -1.02 0.68
C LEU A 70 5.38 -1.34 2.03
N GLU A 71 5.31 -0.36 2.94
CA GLU A 71 5.69 -0.53 4.34
C GLU A 71 4.44 -0.48 5.21
N LYS A 72 4.54 -1.03 6.43
CA LYS A 72 3.45 -0.88 7.39
C LYS A 72 3.13 0.58 7.63
N GLY A 73 4.17 1.42 7.73
CA GLY A 73 4.00 2.87 7.79
C GLY A 73 3.30 3.35 9.05
N ASN A 74 2.60 4.46 8.89
CA ASN A 74 1.88 5.12 9.97
C ASN A 74 0.62 5.79 9.40
N GLU A 75 -0.01 6.67 10.19
CA GLU A 75 -1.23 7.34 9.74
C GLU A 75 -1.02 8.23 8.51
N ASN A 76 0.21 8.60 8.22
CA ASN A 76 0.51 9.53 7.12
C ASN A 76 0.91 8.85 5.82
N ALA A 77 1.39 7.61 5.88
CA ALA A 77 1.87 6.92 4.68
C ALA A 77 1.96 5.42 4.93
N GLY A 78 1.77 4.64 3.85
CA GLY A 78 1.88 3.19 3.90
C GLY A 78 0.57 2.50 4.23
N LEU A 79 0.67 1.22 4.60
CA LEU A 79 -0.53 0.40 4.84
C LEU A 79 -1.39 0.96 5.97
N ALA A 80 -0.77 1.43 7.06
CA ALA A 80 -1.52 2.01 8.17
C ALA A 80 -2.32 3.23 7.72
N HIS A 81 -1.76 4.05 6.82
CA HIS A 81 -2.50 5.20 6.28
C HIS A 81 -3.71 4.74 5.44
N ILE A 82 -3.53 3.70 4.63
CA ILE A 82 -4.63 3.17 3.82
C ILE A 82 -5.78 2.72 4.73
N VAL A 83 -5.46 2.02 5.81
CA VAL A 83 -6.47 1.55 6.77
C VAL A 83 -7.08 2.73 7.53
N HIS A 84 -6.25 3.68 7.97
CA HIS A 84 -6.71 4.85 8.71
C HIS A 84 -7.70 5.70 7.91
N GLN A 85 -7.50 5.79 6.59
CA GLN A 85 -8.39 6.52 5.70
C GLN A 85 -9.59 5.68 5.25
N ASN A 86 -9.75 4.47 5.81
CA ASN A 86 -10.82 3.53 5.47
C ASN A 86 -10.78 3.06 4.00
N HIS A 87 -9.65 3.20 3.34
CA HIS A 87 -9.53 2.71 1.96
C HIS A 87 -9.62 1.18 1.90
N ASP A 88 -9.24 0.50 2.98
CA ASP A 88 -9.45 -0.95 3.09
C ASP A 88 -10.91 -1.32 2.90
N ARG A 89 -11.81 -0.55 3.52
CA ARG A 89 -13.26 -0.75 3.36
C ARG A 89 -13.71 -0.43 1.95
N ASP A 90 -13.12 0.59 1.33
CA ASP A 90 -13.42 0.93 -0.04
C ASP A 90 -13.10 -0.23 -0.97
N PHE A 91 -11.95 -0.91 -0.76
CA PHE A 91 -11.61 -2.09 -1.55
C PHE A 91 -12.65 -3.21 -1.36
N VAL A 92 -13.07 -3.44 -0.12
CA VAL A 92 -14.08 -4.46 0.16
C VAL A 92 -15.41 -4.12 -0.52
N GLN A 93 -15.89 -2.89 -0.33
CA GLN A 93 -17.22 -2.49 -0.81
C GLN A 93 -17.30 -2.40 -2.33
N MET A 94 -16.25 -1.88 -2.95
CA MET A 94 -16.29 -1.63 -4.39
C MET A 94 -15.86 -2.83 -5.22
N HIS A 95 -15.06 -3.72 -4.67
CA HIS A 95 -14.45 -4.78 -5.46
C HIS A 95 -14.59 -6.17 -4.86
N HIS A 96 -15.38 -6.28 -3.81
CA HIS A 96 -15.71 -7.57 -3.17
C HIS A 96 -14.48 -8.34 -2.69
N VAL A 97 -13.47 -7.62 -2.21
CA VAL A 97 -12.26 -8.21 -1.65
C VAL A 97 -12.42 -8.27 -0.14
N ALA A 98 -12.16 -9.43 0.45
CA ALA A 98 -12.17 -9.54 1.92
C ALA A 98 -11.13 -8.59 2.51
N GLY A 99 -11.46 -7.95 3.63
CA GLY A 99 -10.56 -6.98 4.25
C GLY A 99 -9.18 -7.54 4.53
N GLY A 100 -9.10 -8.80 4.94
CA GLY A 100 -7.83 -9.45 5.19
C GLY A 100 -6.99 -9.73 3.95
N ASP A 101 -7.60 -9.62 2.75
CA ASP A 101 -6.89 -9.86 1.50
C ASP A 101 -6.37 -8.57 0.86
N LEU A 102 -6.45 -7.45 1.56
CA LEU A 102 -6.02 -6.17 1.01
C LEU A 102 -4.59 -6.19 0.47
N VAL A 103 -3.67 -6.76 1.24
CA VAL A 103 -2.25 -6.79 0.86
C VAL A 103 -2.06 -7.62 -0.41
N SER A 104 -2.66 -8.81 -0.48
CA SER A 104 -2.54 -9.65 -1.67
C SER A 104 -3.17 -8.97 -2.88
N HIS A 105 -4.27 -8.28 -2.69
CA HIS A 105 -4.94 -7.57 -3.77
C HIS A 105 -4.07 -6.41 -4.29
N LEU A 106 -3.53 -5.60 -3.38
CA LEU A 106 -2.62 -4.51 -3.76
C LEU A 106 -1.38 -5.06 -4.48
N TYR A 107 -0.83 -6.15 -3.98
CA TYR A 107 0.33 -6.77 -4.59
C TYR A 107 0.03 -7.17 -6.04
N ARG A 108 -1.12 -7.78 -6.28
CA ARG A 108 -1.50 -8.19 -7.64
C ARG A 108 -1.79 -6.99 -8.53
N ILE A 109 -2.42 -5.96 -8.00
CA ILE A 109 -2.68 -4.74 -8.77
C ILE A 109 -1.38 -4.16 -9.31
N VAL A 110 -0.38 -3.99 -8.45
CA VAL A 110 0.87 -3.35 -8.88
C VAL A 110 1.76 -4.26 -9.70
N THR A 111 1.69 -5.58 -9.52
CA THR A 111 2.52 -6.50 -10.28
C THR A 111 1.90 -6.91 -11.61
N GLU A 112 0.59 -6.99 -11.69
CA GLU A 112 -0.11 -7.52 -12.87
C GLU A 112 -0.97 -6.48 -13.57
N GLY A 113 -1.33 -5.39 -12.90
CA GLY A 113 -2.20 -4.38 -13.47
C GLY A 113 -1.53 -3.59 -14.60
N THR A 114 -2.35 -3.15 -15.54
CA THR A 114 -1.87 -2.28 -16.63
C THR A 114 -1.83 -0.84 -16.13
N ILE A 115 -0.70 -0.18 -16.30
CA ILE A 115 -0.57 1.23 -15.96
C ILE A 115 -1.19 2.03 -17.11
N ILE A 116 -2.29 2.73 -16.82
CA ILE A 116 -3.02 3.48 -17.84
C ILE A 116 -2.81 4.99 -17.75
N ASN A 117 -2.24 5.47 -16.65
CA ASN A 117 -1.97 6.88 -16.49
C ASN A 117 -0.92 7.09 -15.40
N GLU A 118 -0.08 8.09 -15.60
CA GLU A 118 0.90 8.50 -14.59
C GLU A 118 0.91 10.01 -14.55
N LYS A 119 0.82 10.58 -13.34
CA LYS A 119 0.84 12.03 -13.14
C LYS A 119 1.86 12.39 -12.08
N PRO A 120 2.81 13.28 -12.40
CA PRO A 120 3.71 13.77 -11.35
C PRO A 120 2.93 14.61 -10.35
N ARG A 121 3.35 14.54 -9.10
CA ARG A 121 2.75 15.32 -8.02
C ARG A 121 3.77 16.32 -7.53
N TYR A 122 3.33 17.55 -7.35
CA TYR A 122 4.20 18.65 -6.94
C TYR A 122 3.72 19.27 -5.63
N MET A 123 4.67 19.77 -4.87
CA MET A 123 4.38 20.55 -3.67
C MET A 123 5.39 21.70 -3.67
N GLY A 124 4.90 22.96 -3.72
CA GLY A 124 5.77 24.11 -3.77
C GLY A 124 6.68 24.13 -4.99
N GLY A 125 6.23 23.58 -6.12
CA GLY A 125 7.00 23.53 -7.35
C GLY A 125 8.02 22.41 -7.43
N ILE A 126 8.11 21.58 -6.39
CA ILE A 126 9.04 20.45 -6.35
C ILE A 126 8.26 19.14 -6.50
N GLN A 127 8.73 18.27 -7.38
CA GLN A 127 8.08 16.98 -7.54
C GLN A 127 8.30 16.11 -6.30
N VAL A 128 7.20 15.66 -5.70
CA VAL A 128 7.23 14.85 -4.48
C VAL A 128 6.78 13.42 -4.70
N GLY A 129 6.40 13.07 -5.91
CA GLY A 129 6.00 11.70 -6.22
C GLY A 129 5.25 11.60 -7.52
N VAL A 130 4.73 10.42 -7.76
CA VAL A 130 3.94 10.11 -8.95
C VAL A 130 2.67 9.42 -8.50
N SER A 131 1.56 9.74 -9.14
CA SER A 131 0.30 9.04 -8.95
C SER A 131 0.09 8.16 -10.18
N ARG A 132 -0.06 6.85 -9.97
CA ARG A 132 -0.30 5.91 -11.06
C ARG A 132 -1.70 5.34 -10.98
N ARG A 133 -2.30 5.21 -12.13
CA ARG A 133 -3.62 4.60 -12.26
C ARG A 133 -3.45 3.24 -12.92
N TYR A 134 -3.93 2.20 -12.24
CA TYR A 134 -3.82 0.83 -12.73
C TYR A 134 -5.19 0.31 -13.13
N CYS A 135 -5.22 -0.51 -14.18
CA CYS A 135 -6.41 -1.29 -14.53
C CYS A 135 -6.10 -2.76 -14.26
N TYR A 136 -6.90 -3.39 -13.42
CA TYR A 136 -6.71 -4.78 -13.05
C TYR A 136 -8.08 -5.46 -13.05
N HIS A 137 -8.23 -6.49 -13.88
CA HIS A 137 -9.50 -7.22 -14.06
C HIS A 137 -10.69 -6.28 -14.31
N GLY A 138 -10.47 -5.27 -15.16
CA GLY A 138 -11.52 -4.34 -15.57
C GLY A 138 -11.88 -3.27 -14.56
N LYS A 139 -11.15 -3.19 -13.45
CA LYS A 139 -11.37 -2.20 -12.40
C LYS A 139 -10.15 -1.29 -12.28
N TYR A 140 -10.40 -0.08 -11.78
CA TYR A 140 -9.37 0.96 -11.73
C TYR A 140 -8.94 1.27 -10.31
N TYR A 141 -7.66 1.50 -10.15
CA TYR A 141 -7.05 1.74 -8.84
C TYR A 141 -6.03 2.86 -8.95
N SER A 142 -6.03 3.73 -7.95
CA SER A 142 -5.06 4.81 -7.86
C SER A 142 -4.02 4.46 -6.81
N VAL A 143 -2.75 4.55 -7.17
CA VAL A 143 -1.64 4.34 -6.24
C VAL A 143 -0.81 5.61 -6.24
N PHE A 144 -0.82 6.31 -5.12
CA PHE A 144 -0.20 7.61 -5.00
C PHE A 144 1.08 7.54 -4.17
N GLY A 145 2.02 8.39 -4.53
CA GLY A 145 3.26 8.52 -3.81
C GLY A 145 4.34 7.56 -4.29
N VAL A 146 4.05 6.88 -5.39
CA VAL A 146 5.05 6.07 -6.07
C VAL A 146 5.97 7.08 -6.74
N GLY A 147 6.92 7.58 -5.97
CA GLY A 147 7.84 8.57 -6.46
C GLY A 147 8.98 7.95 -7.22
N ASP A 148 10.06 8.68 -7.34
CA ASP A 148 11.24 8.18 -8.03
C ASP A 148 11.77 6.91 -7.42
N ASP A 149 11.55 6.71 -6.13
CA ASP A 149 12.08 5.56 -5.40
C ASP A 149 11.08 4.41 -5.25
N GLY A 150 9.77 4.63 -5.50
CA GLY A 150 8.79 3.55 -5.51
C GLY A 150 8.02 3.30 -4.21
N PHE A 151 8.14 4.16 -3.23
CA PHE A 151 7.43 4.03 -1.96
C PHE A 151 5.94 4.34 -2.13
N ILE A 152 5.06 3.45 -1.66
CA ILE A 152 3.62 3.67 -1.73
C ILE A 152 3.16 4.44 -0.50
N VAL A 153 2.65 5.65 -0.71
CA VAL A 153 2.08 6.47 0.35
C VAL A 153 0.64 6.02 0.63
N THR A 154 -0.16 5.87 -0.41
CA THR A 154 -1.55 5.43 -0.27
C THR A 154 -2.05 4.79 -1.56
N ALA A 155 -3.15 4.07 -1.46
CA ALA A 155 -3.81 3.47 -2.60
C ALA A 155 -5.30 3.37 -2.30
N HIS A 156 -6.11 3.50 -3.34
CA HIS A 156 -7.56 3.34 -3.20
C HIS A 156 -8.16 2.92 -4.52
N PRO A 157 -9.30 2.22 -4.49
CA PRO A 157 -10.03 1.92 -5.72
C PRO A 157 -10.69 3.17 -6.24
N GLU A 158 -10.93 3.20 -7.55
CA GLU A 158 -11.61 4.32 -8.19
C GLU A 158 -13.00 3.89 -8.62
N ARG A 159 -13.91 4.82 -8.49
CA ARG A 159 -15.23 4.65 -9.11
C ARG A 159 -15.06 4.94 -10.60
N LYS A 160 -15.63 4.09 -11.38
CA LYS A 160 -15.49 4.18 -12.82
C LYS A 160 -16.13 5.42 -13.39
#